data_6aa80f81bb78ac52ec045140335b5b48
#
_entry.id   6aa80f81bb78ac52ec045140335b5b48
#
_cell.length_a   1.000
_cell.length_b   1.000
_cell.length_c   1.000
_cell.angle_alpha   90.00
_cell.angle_beta   90.00
_cell.angle_gamma   90.00
#
_symmetry.space_group_name_H-M   'P 1'
#
loop_
_entity.id
_entity.type
_entity.pdbx_description
1 polymer ?
#
loop_
_entity_poly.entity_id
_entity_poly.type
_entity_poly.pdbx_seq_one_letter_code
_entity_poly.pdbx_strand_id
1 'polypeptide(L)'
;VEFTPALCLDDAKRKAICEDALKIAKFVNYRSAGTVEFLLDKHGNHYFIEMNPRIQVEHTVTEMTTGIDIVHAQIMIASGCKLGDDEIGIKSQEDVKPIGAAIQCRITTEDPANDFAPDTGTINLYRSASGFGIRLDGGNGFTGAVISPYYDSLLVKITSYARTFEEARKKSLRALSETKIKGVKTNMAFLANVLNHEKFKEGNCDTGFIAENPELLNIRPSKDRERKLLTFIAEKVVNDTKGVKPDFDVPVIPNVDESKVAELKGTKQLFDDMGAEKFSKWITGQEKLLITDTTMRDAQQSLMATRVRSLDMEKIATATAIYGRDLFSYEMWGGATFDVAYRFLKE
;
A
#
# COMPACT_ATOMS: atom_id res chain seq x y z
N VAL A 1 -5.86 8.29 4.10
CA VAL A 1 -5.02 9.19 4.92
C VAL A 1 -4.68 8.48 6.20
N GLU A 2 -3.42 8.36 6.48
CA GLU A 2 -2.90 7.73 7.69
C GLU A 2 -2.10 8.75 8.51
N PHE A 3 -2.15 8.66 9.84
CA PHE A 3 -1.39 9.58 10.69
C PHE A 3 -0.94 8.95 12.00
N THR A 4 0.10 9.54 12.57
CA THR A 4 0.61 9.23 13.90
C THR A 4 0.97 10.53 14.62
N PRO A 5 0.78 10.62 15.96
CA PRO A 5 0.12 9.65 16.85
C PRO A 5 -1.41 9.64 16.67
N ALA A 6 -2.06 8.53 17.03
CA ALA A 6 -3.52 8.49 17.13
C ALA A 6 -3.99 9.41 18.26
N LEU A 7 -4.70 10.49 17.90
CA LEU A 7 -5.09 11.55 18.85
C LEU A 7 -6.13 11.08 19.88
N CYS A 8 -6.90 10.06 19.54
CA CYS A 8 -7.91 9.46 20.42
C CYS A 8 -7.32 8.55 21.52
N LEU A 9 -6.02 8.27 21.49
CA LEU A 9 -5.34 7.42 22.46
C LEU A 9 -4.50 8.24 23.43
N ASP A 10 -4.73 8.06 24.72
CA ASP A 10 -3.78 8.46 25.75
C ASP A 10 -2.56 7.51 25.76
N ASP A 11 -1.52 7.89 26.48
CA ASP A 11 -0.27 7.11 26.52
C ASP A 11 -0.46 5.72 27.13
N ALA A 12 -1.37 5.57 28.10
CA ALA A 12 -1.63 4.29 28.74
C ALA A 12 -2.30 3.31 27.77
N LYS A 13 -3.32 3.77 27.04
CA LYS A 13 -4.00 2.96 26.01
C LYS A 13 -3.08 2.62 24.86
N ARG A 14 -2.30 3.60 24.39
CA ARG A 14 -1.28 3.34 23.34
C ARG A 14 -0.31 2.26 23.77
N LYS A 15 0.21 2.36 25.00
CA LYS A 15 1.11 1.37 25.56
C LYS A 15 0.47 -0.02 25.60
N ALA A 16 -0.79 -0.11 26.07
CA ALA A 16 -1.52 -1.38 26.16
C ALA A 16 -1.68 -2.04 24.77
N ILE A 17 -2.07 -1.28 23.74
CA ILE A 17 -2.18 -1.79 22.35
C ILE A 17 -0.83 -2.28 21.84
N CYS A 18 0.24 -1.52 22.06
CA CYS A 18 1.60 -1.93 21.65
C CYS A 18 2.06 -3.19 22.39
N GLU A 19 1.77 -3.31 23.67
CA GLU A 19 2.10 -4.50 24.47
C GLU A 19 1.36 -5.74 23.98
N ASP A 20 0.09 -5.61 23.58
CA ASP A 20 -0.68 -6.71 23.02
C ASP A 20 -0.17 -7.12 21.63
N ALA A 21 0.22 -6.17 20.79
CA ALA A 21 0.90 -6.46 19.53
C ALA A 21 2.22 -7.23 19.75
N LEU A 22 3.02 -6.82 20.73
CA LEU A 22 4.26 -7.51 21.11
C LEU A 22 4.00 -8.92 21.66
N LYS A 23 2.93 -9.13 22.46
CA LYS A 23 2.54 -10.46 22.94
C LYS A 23 2.23 -11.40 21.78
N ILE A 24 1.46 -10.93 20.79
CA ILE A 24 1.12 -11.70 19.58
C ILE A 24 2.40 -12.06 18.83
N ALA A 25 3.25 -11.09 18.52
CA ALA A 25 4.50 -11.33 17.79
C ALA A 25 5.43 -12.32 18.52
N LYS A 26 5.56 -12.20 19.84
CA LYS A 26 6.35 -13.11 20.67
C LYS A 26 5.76 -14.52 20.71
N PHE A 27 4.44 -14.63 20.80
CA PHE A 27 3.76 -15.93 20.85
C PHE A 27 4.02 -16.75 19.58
N VAL A 28 4.04 -16.10 18.42
CA VAL A 28 4.31 -16.77 17.13
C VAL A 28 5.79 -16.80 16.75
N ASN A 29 6.70 -16.31 17.62
CA ASN A 29 8.14 -16.17 17.33
C ASN A 29 8.40 -15.39 16.04
N TYR A 30 7.66 -14.31 15.86
CA TYR A 30 7.71 -13.52 14.63
C TYR A 30 9.07 -12.88 14.41
N ARG A 31 9.54 -12.94 13.16
CA ARG A 31 10.76 -12.27 12.69
C ARG A 31 10.42 -11.25 11.61
N SER A 32 11.23 -10.19 11.50
CA SER A 32 11.08 -9.11 10.53
C SER A 32 10.01 -8.10 10.93
N ALA A 33 9.62 -7.21 10.02
CA ALA A 33 8.58 -6.21 10.24
C ALA A 33 7.19 -6.79 9.97
N GLY A 34 6.23 -6.39 10.75
CA GLY A 34 4.83 -6.75 10.60
C GLY A 34 3.94 -5.69 11.24
N THR A 35 2.67 -5.75 10.93
CA THR A 35 1.67 -4.82 11.47
C THR A 35 0.54 -5.60 12.09
N VAL A 36 0.23 -5.29 13.34
CA VAL A 36 -0.95 -5.82 14.03
C VAL A 36 -2.04 -4.76 14.01
N GLU A 37 -3.20 -5.12 13.49
CA GLU A 37 -4.33 -4.22 13.35
C GLU A 37 -5.35 -4.44 14.46
N PHE A 38 -5.82 -3.34 15.03
CA PHE A 38 -6.84 -3.33 16.08
C PHE A 38 -7.98 -2.39 15.74
N LEU A 39 -9.19 -2.78 16.09
CA LEU A 39 -10.34 -1.88 16.11
C LEU A 39 -10.48 -1.29 17.52
N LEU A 40 -10.65 0.03 17.58
CA LEU A 40 -10.92 0.74 18.84
C LEU A 40 -12.41 1.11 18.93
N ASP A 41 -13.08 0.70 20.01
CA ASP A 41 -14.46 1.10 20.24
C ASP A 41 -14.56 2.49 20.87
N LYS A 42 -15.79 3.04 20.93
CA LYS A 42 -16.07 4.35 21.55
C LYS A 42 -15.75 4.43 23.06
N HIS A 43 -15.54 3.29 23.71
CA HIS A 43 -15.18 3.22 25.13
C HIS A 43 -13.67 3.11 25.33
N GLY A 44 -12.90 3.02 24.24
CA GLY A 44 -11.45 2.89 24.24
C GLY A 44 -10.96 1.45 24.46
N ASN A 45 -11.83 0.44 24.28
CA ASN A 45 -11.40 -0.94 24.24
C ASN A 45 -10.88 -1.25 22.84
N HIS A 46 -9.76 -2.00 22.76
CA HIS A 46 -9.20 -2.43 21.49
C HIS A 46 -9.42 -3.91 21.26
N TYR A 47 -9.68 -4.28 20.01
CA TYR A 47 -9.98 -5.63 19.57
C TYR A 47 -9.06 -5.99 18.42
N PHE A 48 -8.40 -7.13 18.51
CA PHE A 48 -7.55 -7.65 17.44
C PHE A 48 -8.37 -7.93 16.18
N ILE A 49 -7.89 -7.49 15.04
CA ILE A 49 -8.46 -7.79 13.72
C ILE A 49 -7.58 -8.82 13.02
N GLU A 50 -6.35 -8.41 12.67
CA GLU A 50 -5.43 -9.26 11.93
C GLU A 50 -3.97 -8.86 12.19
N MET A 51 -3.05 -9.72 11.74
CA MET A 51 -1.64 -9.39 11.63
C MET A 51 -1.21 -9.52 10.18
N ASN A 52 -0.67 -8.45 9.64
CA ASN A 52 -0.04 -8.43 8.32
C ASN A 52 1.45 -8.73 8.47
N PRO A 53 1.95 -9.93 8.07
CA PRO A 53 3.35 -10.31 8.26
C PRO A 53 4.25 -9.70 7.18
N ARG A 54 4.13 -8.41 6.96
CA ARG A 54 4.84 -7.61 5.98
C ARG A 54 4.84 -6.13 6.36
N ILE A 55 5.65 -5.36 5.68
CA ILE A 55 5.53 -3.89 5.71
C ILE A 55 4.21 -3.45 5.08
N GLN A 56 3.61 -2.40 5.57
CA GLN A 56 2.39 -1.80 5.00
C GLN A 56 2.67 -0.48 4.29
N VAL A 57 1.71 -0.04 3.47
CA VAL A 57 1.83 1.19 2.67
C VAL A 57 2.05 2.40 3.56
N GLU A 58 1.44 2.42 4.74
CA GLU A 58 1.46 3.51 5.72
C GLU A 58 2.70 3.56 6.63
N HIS A 59 3.69 2.66 6.48
CA HIS A 59 4.91 2.63 7.30
C HIS A 59 5.64 3.97 7.39
N THR A 60 5.46 4.82 6.39
CA THR A 60 6.18 6.09 6.30
C THR A 60 5.88 7.05 7.45
N VAL A 61 4.69 7.02 8.05
CA VAL A 61 4.38 7.86 9.21
C VAL A 61 5.16 7.42 10.45
N THR A 62 5.36 6.10 10.62
CA THR A 62 6.17 5.53 11.69
C THR A 62 7.64 5.90 11.49
N GLU A 63 8.18 5.72 10.30
CA GLU A 63 9.58 6.06 9.99
C GLU A 63 9.86 7.54 10.20
N MET A 64 8.95 8.44 9.77
CA MET A 64 9.12 9.88 9.93
C MET A 64 9.12 10.33 11.39
N THR A 65 8.42 9.64 12.27
CA THR A 65 8.34 10.02 13.69
C THR A 65 9.36 9.31 14.57
N THR A 66 9.84 8.13 14.16
CA THR A 66 10.83 7.36 14.93
C THR A 66 12.25 7.51 14.43
N GLY A 67 12.44 7.89 13.17
CA GLY A 67 13.75 7.90 12.51
C GLY A 67 14.28 6.51 12.18
N ILE A 68 13.46 5.46 12.32
CA ILE A 68 13.85 4.07 12.04
C ILE A 68 13.46 3.74 10.60
N ASP A 69 14.43 3.33 9.78
CA ASP A 69 14.21 2.78 8.45
C ASP A 69 13.78 1.31 8.58
N ILE A 70 12.47 1.05 8.42
CA ILE A 70 11.90 -0.29 8.63
C ILE A 70 12.38 -1.24 7.52
N VAL A 71 12.50 -0.78 6.29
CA VAL A 71 12.97 -1.60 5.17
C VAL A 71 14.43 -2.00 5.36
N HIS A 72 15.27 -1.06 5.77
CA HIS A 72 16.66 -1.35 6.14
C HIS A 72 16.72 -2.38 7.27
N ALA A 73 15.92 -2.19 8.32
CA ALA A 73 15.85 -3.13 9.44
C ALA A 73 15.42 -4.54 8.99
N GLN A 74 14.47 -4.66 8.07
CA GLN A 74 14.07 -5.96 7.50
C GLN A 74 15.24 -6.66 6.80
N ILE A 75 16.01 -5.92 6.00
CA ILE A 75 17.19 -6.44 5.28
C ILE A 75 18.24 -6.90 6.27
N MET A 76 18.53 -6.10 7.29
CA MET A 76 19.52 -6.46 8.32
C MET A 76 19.10 -7.69 9.12
N ILE A 77 17.82 -7.78 9.53
CA ILE A 77 17.29 -8.97 10.22
C ILE A 77 17.37 -10.21 9.33
N ALA A 78 17.04 -10.09 8.04
CA ALA A 78 17.17 -11.17 7.08
C ALA A 78 18.63 -11.62 6.89
N SER A 79 19.58 -10.70 7.04
CA SER A 79 21.02 -10.96 7.00
C SER A 79 21.59 -11.53 8.30
N GLY A 80 20.74 -11.72 9.34
CA GLY A 80 21.12 -12.32 10.61
C GLY A 80 21.36 -11.35 11.77
N CYS A 81 21.26 -10.05 11.54
CA CYS A 81 21.37 -9.04 12.61
C CYS A 81 20.18 -9.13 13.58
N LYS A 82 20.43 -8.75 14.82
CA LYS A 82 19.41 -8.58 15.85
C LYS A 82 19.02 -7.11 15.93
N LEU A 83 17.84 -6.82 16.49
CA LEU A 83 17.37 -5.44 16.69
C LEU A 83 18.35 -4.56 17.45
N GLY A 84 19.08 -5.14 18.40
CA GLY A 84 20.04 -4.41 19.24
C GLY A 84 21.43 -4.21 18.64
N ASP A 85 21.72 -4.80 17.48
CA ASP A 85 23.00 -4.65 16.80
C ASP A 85 23.14 -3.21 16.25
N ASP A 86 24.36 -2.74 16.05
CA ASP A 86 24.63 -1.33 15.70
C ASP A 86 24.00 -0.93 14.35
N GLU A 87 23.81 -1.89 13.45
CA GLU A 87 23.17 -1.68 12.13
C GLU A 87 21.69 -1.26 12.25
N ILE A 88 20.99 -1.67 13.33
CA ILE A 88 19.57 -1.33 13.56
C ILE A 88 19.44 -0.41 14.79
N GLY A 89 20.17 -0.69 15.85
CA GLY A 89 20.29 0.17 17.02
C GLY A 89 19.10 0.18 17.99
N ILE A 90 18.18 -0.81 17.93
CA ILE A 90 17.01 -0.89 18.82
C ILE A 90 17.27 -1.94 19.90
N LYS A 91 17.77 -1.52 21.05
CA LYS A 91 18.09 -2.43 22.18
C LYS A 91 16.85 -2.76 23.02
N SER A 92 15.92 -1.83 23.11
CA SER A 92 14.67 -2.00 23.88
C SER A 92 13.54 -1.19 23.26
N GLN A 93 12.30 -1.42 23.74
CA GLN A 93 11.13 -0.64 23.32
C GLN A 93 11.26 0.85 23.72
N GLU A 94 11.98 1.15 24.78
CA GLU A 94 12.20 2.53 25.26
C GLU A 94 13.10 3.35 24.34
N ASP A 95 13.86 2.71 23.47
CA ASP A 95 14.70 3.38 22.47
C ASP A 95 13.83 3.94 21.32
N VAL A 96 12.63 3.39 21.13
CA VAL A 96 11.71 3.82 20.11
C VAL A 96 10.75 4.89 20.67
N LYS A 97 11.17 6.15 20.54
CA LYS A 97 10.40 7.31 21.01
C LYS A 97 9.90 8.12 19.81
N PRO A 98 8.62 7.99 19.43
CA PRO A 98 8.06 8.83 18.39
C PRO A 98 8.16 10.31 18.78
N ILE A 99 8.65 11.14 17.88
CA ILE A 99 8.78 12.59 18.06
C ILE A 99 7.92 13.29 17.01
N GLY A 100 7.09 14.22 17.46
CA GLY A 100 6.23 14.99 16.58
C GLY A 100 5.04 14.21 16.05
N ALA A 101 4.58 14.58 14.86
CA ALA A 101 3.46 13.95 14.16
C ALA A 101 3.72 13.86 12.67
N ALA A 102 3.19 12.83 12.05
CA ALA A 102 3.26 12.64 10.60
C ALA A 102 1.89 12.27 10.04
N ILE A 103 1.60 12.75 8.83
CA ILE A 103 0.38 12.45 8.07
C ILE A 103 0.79 12.02 6.68
N GLN A 104 0.34 10.86 6.25
CA GLN A 104 0.51 10.32 4.91
C GLN A 104 -0.78 10.51 4.10
N CYS A 105 -0.66 11.03 2.89
CA CYS A 105 -1.72 11.09 1.89
C CYS A 105 -1.33 10.22 0.70
N ARG A 106 -2.17 9.25 0.35
CA ARG A 106 -2.04 8.46 -0.89
C ARG A 106 -2.69 9.24 -2.02
N ILE A 107 -1.91 9.67 -2.99
CA ILE A 107 -2.41 10.34 -4.19
C ILE A 107 -2.68 9.27 -5.23
N THR A 108 -3.96 9.16 -5.61
CA THR A 108 -4.45 8.16 -6.55
C THR A 108 -5.10 8.80 -7.77
N THR A 109 -5.11 8.08 -8.91
CA THR A 109 -5.84 8.49 -10.11
C THR A 109 -7.29 8.02 -10.06
N GLU A 110 -8.04 8.58 -9.13
CA GLU A 110 -9.45 8.29 -8.89
C GLU A 110 -10.26 9.57 -8.92
N ASP A 111 -11.52 9.47 -9.37
CA ASP A 111 -12.47 10.57 -9.39
C ASP A 111 -13.43 10.47 -8.18
N PRO A 112 -13.19 11.23 -7.11
CA PRO A 112 -14.06 11.20 -5.94
C PRO A 112 -15.49 11.67 -6.21
N ALA A 113 -15.69 12.48 -7.26
CA ALA A 113 -17.02 12.93 -7.67
C ALA A 113 -17.82 11.84 -8.43
N ASN A 114 -17.15 10.75 -8.80
CA ASN A 114 -17.73 9.62 -9.50
C ASN A 114 -17.41 8.30 -8.77
N ASP A 115 -17.76 8.27 -7.50
CA ASP A 115 -17.61 7.09 -6.61
C ASP A 115 -16.19 6.47 -6.64
N PHE A 116 -15.17 7.35 -6.68
CA PHE A 116 -13.76 6.95 -6.77
C PHE A 116 -13.43 6.05 -7.97
N ALA A 117 -14.17 6.18 -9.06
CA ALA A 117 -13.88 5.45 -10.28
C ALA A 117 -12.44 5.75 -10.75
N PRO A 118 -11.65 4.73 -11.12
CA PRO A 118 -10.31 4.95 -11.65
C PRO A 118 -10.33 5.81 -12.91
N ASP A 119 -9.45 6.81 -12.97
CA ASP A 119 -9.24 7.64 -14.14
C ASP A 119 -7.96 7.22 -14.86
N THR A 120 -7.98 7.26 -16.19
CA THR A 120 -6.89 6.80 -17.04
C THR A 120 -6.47 7.89 -18.00
N GLY A 121 -5.23 7.84 -18.47
CA GLY A 121 -4.71 8.82 -19.41
C GLY A 121 -3.20 9.03 -19.27
N THR A 122 -2.67 10.02 -19.97
CA THR A 122 -1.25 10.38 -19.85
C THR A 122 -1.09 11.56 -18.92
N ILE A 123 -0.18 11.45 -17.97
CA ILE A 123 0.20 12.56 -17.09
C ILE A 123 1.01 13.58 -17.91
N ASN A 124 0.40 14.70 -18.23
CA ASN A 124 1.02 15.76 -19.02
C ASN A 124 1.93 16.67 -18.20
N LEU A 125 1.65 16.79 -16.90
CA LEU A 125 2.43 17.55 -15.95
C LEU A 125 2.43 16.83 -14.62
N TYR A 126 3.61 16.58 -14.08
CA TYR A 126 3.81 16.14 -12.72
C TYR A 126 4.84 17.03 -12.02
N ARG A 127 4.42 17.69 -10.96
CA ARG A 127 5.28 18.46 -10.05
C ARG A 127 4.88 18.15 -8.62
N SER A 128 5.80 17.59 -7.86
CA SER A 128 5.60 17.29 -6.45
C SER A 128 5.99 18.47 -5.56
N ALA A 129 5.43 18.50 -4.37
CA ALA A 129 5.91 19.34 -3.28
C ALA A 129 7.28 18.88 -2.79
N SER A 130 7.99 19.75 -2.09
CA SER A 130 9.27 19.45 -1.46
C SER A 130 9.51 20.31 -0.22
N GLY A 131 10.68 20.14 0.41
CA GLY A 131 11.13 20.93 1.55
C GLY A 131 11.08 20.17 2.86
N PHE A 132 11.48 20.84 3.94
CA PHE A 132 11.65 20.23 5.25
C PHE A 132 10.37 19.59 5.77
N GLY A 133 10.46 18.29 6.12
CA GLY A 133 9.34 17.51 6.63
C GLY A 133 8.34 17.06 5.57
N ILE A 134 8.73 17.05 4.29
CA ILE A 134 8.00 16.40 3.21
C ILE A 134 8.82 15.22 2.71
N ARG A 135 8.22 14.05 2.75
CA ARG A 135 8.73 12.81 2.15
C ARG A 135 7.81 12.38 1.03
N LEU A 136 8.40 11.92 -0.06
CA LEU A 136 7.70 11.39 -1.21
C LEU A 136 8.14 9.94 -1.46
N ASP A 137 7.18 9.05 -1.51
CA ASP A 137 7.39 7.66 -1.91
C ASP A 137 6.64 7.46 -3.23
N GLY A 138 7.39 7.52 -4.33
CA GLY A 138 6.86 7.51 -5.67
C GLY A 138 6.43 6.12 -6.13
N GLY A 139 5.31 6.09 -6.85
CA GLY A 139 4.89 4.99 -7.70
C GLY A 139 5.02 5.40 -9.18
N ASN A 140 3.90 5.41 -9.90
CA ASN A 140 3.85 5.75 -11.33
C ASN A 140 3.67 7.26 -11.61
N GLY A 141 3.95 8.13 -10.64
CA GLY A 141 3.75 9.57 -10.75
C GLY A 141 4.94 10.29 -11.40
N PHE A 142 4.97 10.43 -12.72
CA PHE A 142 5.94 11.27 -13.43
C PHE A 142 5.34 11.81 -14.74
N THR A 143 5.88 12.91 -15.26
CA THR A 143 5.44 13.50 -16.53
C THR A 143 5.70 12.52 -17.68
N GLY A 144 4.68 12.25 -18.49
CA GLY A 144 4.71 11.27 -19.57
C GLY A 144 4.24 9.88 -19.16
N ALA A 145 3.99 9.62 -17.88
CA ALA A 145 3.45 8.33 -17.44
C ALA A 145 2.07 8.08 -18.03
N VAL A 146 1.87 6.89 -18.58
CA VAL A 146 0.57 6.42 -19.07
C VAL A 146 -0.12 5.64 -17.95
N ILE A 147 -1.21 6.18 -17.46
CA ILE A 147 -2.04 5.54 -16.44
C ILE A 147 -3.05 4.66 -17.13
N SER A 148 -2.89 3.37 -16.95
CA SER A 148 -3.76 2.36 -17.53
C SER A 148 -4.78 1.86 -16.51
N PRO A 149 -5.91 1.28 -16.96
CA PRO A 149 -6.89 0.70 -16.05
C PRO A 149 -6.46 -0.66 -15.47
N TYR A 150 -5.27 -1.16 -15.83
CA TYR A 150 -4.80 -2.50 -15.49
C TYR A 150 -3.93 -2.55 -14.22
N TYR A 151 -3.47 -1.40 -13.73
CA TYR A 151 -2.64 -1.27 -12.55
C TYR A 151 -3.32 -0.44 -11.49
N ASP A 152 -2.83 -0.55 -10.25
CA ASP A 152 -3.28 0.26 -9.14
C ASP A 152 -3.15 1.76 -9.45
N SER A 153 -4.07 2.54 -8.90
CA SER A 153 -4.21 3.98 -9.12
C SER A 153 -3.18 4.82 -8.37
N LEU A 154 -2.34 4.22 -7.52
CA LEU A 154 -1.40 4.96 -6.65
C LEU A 154 -0.29 5.63 -7.47
N LEU A 155 -0.24 6.96 -7.40
CA LEU A 155 0.82 7.77 -8.02
C LEU A 155 2.00 8.02 -7.08
N VAL A 156 1.70 8.46 -5.87
CA VAL A 156 2.70 8.83 -4.87
C VAL A 156 2.08 8.89 -3.48
N LYS A 157 2.86 8.53 -2.47
CA LYS A 157 2.56 8.84 -1.07
C LYS A 157 3.27 10.14 -0.70
N ILE A 158 2.51 11.09 -0.18
CA ILE A 158 3.06 12.33 0.39
C ILE A 158 2.94 12.21 1.90
N THR A 159 4.09 12.09 2.58
CA THR A 159 4.14 12.05 4.04
C THR A 159 4.69 13.37 4.56
N SER A 160 3.91 14.05 5.37
CA SER A 160 4.24 15.33 5.98
C SER A 160 4.53 15.17 7.45
N TYR A 161 5.65 15.68 7.91
CA TYR A 161 6.12 15.61 9.29
C TYR A 161 6.25 17.00 9.92
N ALA A 162 5.86 17.14 11.18
CA ALA A 162 6.08 18.34 11.98
C ALA A 162 6.13 18.01 13.49
N ARG A 163 6.39 19.02 14.31
CA ARG A 163 6.47 18.84 15.78
C ARG A 163 5.10 18.59 16.41
N THR A 164 4.04 19.08 15.79
CA THR A 164 2.65 18.92 16.26
C THR A 164 1.77 18.39 15.12
N PHE A 165 0.66 17.75 15.47
CA PHE A 165 -0.32 17.25 14.50
C PHE A 165 -0.88 18.37 13.62
N GLU A 166 -1.21 19.52 14.21
CA GLU A 166 -1.77 20.65 13.46
C GLU A 166 -0.77 21.23 12.46
N GLU A 167 0.51 21.29 12.81
CA GLU A 167 1.56 21.72 11.87
C GLU A 167 1.77 20.68 10.76
N ALA A 168 1.74 19.37 11.07
CA ALA A 168 1.82 18.31 10.07
C ALA A 168 0.63 18.39 9.11
N ARG A 169 -0.59 18.64 9.62
CA ARG A 169 -1.81 18.81 8.83
C ARG A 169 -1.70 20.04 7.88
N LYS A 170 -1.29 21.19 8.41
CA LYS A 170 -1.05 22.39 7.57
C LYS A 170 0.00 22.15 6.50
N LYS A 171 1.06 21.41 6.85
CA LYS A 171 2.11 21.03 5.90
C LYS A 171 1.60 20.07 4.84
N SER A 172 0.74 19.11 5.18
CA SER A 172 0.05 18.24 4.22
C SER A 172 -0.81 19.05 3.24
N LEU A 173 -1.60 20.00 3.74
CA LEU A 173 -2.39 20.90 2.88
C LEU A 173 -1.52 21.73 1.94
N ARG A 174 -0.39 22.26 2.43
CA ARG A 174 0.59 22.96 1.60
C ARG A 174 1.13 22.03 0.52
N ALA A 175 1.57 20.82 0.90
CA ALA A 175 2.11 19.85 -0.04
C ALA A 175 1.09 19.46 -1.12
N LEU A 176 -0.17 19.22 -0.75
CA LEU A 176 -1.25 18.98 -1.72
C LEU A 176 -1.46 20.18 -2.65
N SER A 177 -1.39 21.40 -2.14
CA SER A 177 -1.59 22.61 -2.94
C SER A 177 -0.44 22.90 -3.92
N GLU A 178 0.80 22.56 -3.54
CA GLU A 178 2.00 22.71 -4.35
C GLU A 178 2.15 21.60 -5.40
N THR A 179 1.62 20.42 -5.12
CA THR A 179 1.64 19.29 -6.05
C THR A 179 0.70 19.58 -7.22
N LYS A 180 1.22 19.42 -8.43
CA LYS A 180 0.45 19.62 -9.67
C LYS A 180 0.52 18.36 -10.52
N ILE A 181 -0.64 17.79 -10.78
CA ILE A 181 -0.82 16.65 -11.67
C ILE A 181 -1.88 17.03 -12.68
N LYS A 182 -1.54 16.94 -13.97
CA LYS A 182 -2.46 17.23 -15.08
C LYS A 182 -2.47 16.07 -16.07
N GLY A 183 -3.60 15.85 -16.71
CA GLY A 183 -3.81 14.77 -17.69
C GLY A 183 -4.70 13.65 -17.17
N VAL A 184 -4.78 13.51 -15.85
CA VAL A 184 -5.67 12.57 -15.16
C VAL A 184 -6.35 13.26 -13.97
N LYS A 185 -7.50 12.75 -13.57
CA LYS A 185 -8.15 13.14 -12.31
C LYS A 185 -7.42 12.50 -11.14
N THR A 186 -7.48 13.14 -9.98
CA THR A 186 -6.86 12.63 -8.75
C THR A 186 -7.76 12.89 -7.55
N ASN A 187 -7.54 12.16 -6.48
CA ASN A 187 -8.23 12.32 -5.20
C ASN A 187 -7.73 13.52 -4.36
N MET A 188 -6.79 14.33 -4.85
CA MET A 188 -6.13 15.39 -4.07
C MET A 188 -7.10 16.40 -3.44
N ALA A 189 -8.16 16.79 -4.17
CA ALA A 189 -9.15 17.74 -3.66
C ALA A 189 -9.98 17.12 -2.51
N PHE A 190 -10.33 15.86 -2.61
CA PHE A 190 -10.98 15.11 -1.54
C PHE A 190 -10.07 15.03 -0.30
N LEU A 191 -8.79 14.70 -0.47
CA LEU A 191 -7.83 14.67 0.63
C LEU A 191 -7.71 16.04 1.32
N ALA A 192 -7.72 17.13 0.56
CA ALA A 192 -7.71 18.47 1.13
C ALA A 192 -8.99 18.78 1.92
N ASN A 193 -10.15 18.31 1.47
CA ASN A 193 -11.41 18.42 2.21
C ASN A 193 -11.35 17.64 3.51
N VAL A 194 -10.87 16.39 3.49
CA VAL A 194 -10.66 15.56 4.70
C VAL A 194 -9.77 16.27 5.70
N LEU A 195 -8.60 16.73 5.28
CA LEU A 195 -7.64 17.43 6.16
C LEU A 195 -8.20 18.73 6.75
N ASN A 196 -9.15 19.38 6.09
CA ASN A 196 -9.79 20.61 6.58
C ASN A 196 -11.03 20.38 7.44
N HIS A 197 -11.55 19.16 7.50
CA HIS A 197 -12.75 18.84 8.26
C HIS A 197 -12.48 18.88 9.77
N GLU A 198 -13.44 19.42 10.55
CA GLU A 198 -13.24 19.59 12.00
C GLU A 198 -13.02 18.29 12.74
N LYS A 199 -13.80 17.23 12.43
CA LYS A 199 -13.60 15.91 13.03
C LYS A 199 -12.18 15.38 12.80
N PHE A 200 -11.59 15.65 11.60
CA PHE A 200 -10.21 15.25 11.32
C PHE A 200 -9.19 16.06 12.14
N LYS A 201 -9.39 17.35 12.27
CA LYS A 201 -8.54 18.23 13.10
C LYS A 201 -8.51 17.79 14.56
N GLU A 202 -9.64 17.31 15.06
CA GLU A 202 -9.80 16.81 16.41
C GLU A 202 -9.31 15.35 16.57
N GLY A 203 -9.00 14.66 15.47
CA GLY A 203 -8.68 13.23 15.48
C GLY A 203 -9.86 12.33 15.76
N ASN A 204 -11.06 12.82 15.56
CA ASN A 204 -12.33 12.14 15.89
C ASN A 204 -12.99 11.57 14.60
N CYS A 205 -12.21 10.80 13.85
CA CYS A 205 -12.69 10.10 12.66
C CYS A 205 -12.87 8.62 12.98
N ASP A 206 -14.06 8.12 12.73
CA ASP A 206 -14.40 6.70 12.83
C ASP A 206 -14.64 6.08 11.45
N THR A 207 -15.03 4.82 11.40
CA THR A 207 -15.32 4.09 10.17
C THR A 207 -16.49 4.65 9.36
N GLY A 208 -17.38 5.42 9.98
CA GLY A 208 -18.51 6.11 9.33
C GLY A 208 -18.18 7.49 8.78
N PHE A 209 -17.00 8.04 9.12
CA PHE A 209 -16.65 9.44 8.88
C PHE A 209 -16.93 9.93 7.45
N ILE A 210 -16.55 9.19 6.43
CA ILE A 210 -16.76 9.59 5.03
C ILE A 210 -18.24 9.52 4.66
N ALA A 211 -18.93 8.45 5.05
CA ALA A 211 -20.33 8.24 4.72
C ALA A 211 -21.25 9.29 5.39
N GLU A 212 -20.91 9.71 6.59
CA GLU A 212 -21.65 10.72 7.34
C GLU A 212 -21.40 12.17 6.90
N ASN A 213 -20.34 12.41 6.10
CA ASN A 213 -19.94 13.75 5.67
C ASN A 213 -19.81 13.83 4.16
N PRO A 214 -20.92 13.74 3.40
CA PRO A 214 -20.91 13.71 1.94
C PRO A 214 -20.35 15.00 1.31
N GLU A 215 -20.27 16.10 2.04
CA GLU A 215 -19.62 17.33 1.61
C GLU A 215 -18.11 17.17 1.33
N LEU A 216 -17.48 16.14 1.87
CA LEU A 216 -16.08 15.80 1.55
C LEU A 216 -15.89 15.51 0.06
N LEU A 217 -16.93 15.02 -0.62
CA LEU A 217 -16.97 14.74 -2.05
C LEU A 217 -17.27 15.96 -2.91
N ASN A 218 -17.62 17.11 -2.31
CA ASN A 218 -17.87 18.35 -3.04
C ASN A 218 -16.57 18.95 -3.58
N ILE A 219 -16.15 18.46 -4.73
CA ILE A 219 -14.94 18.93 -5.40
C ILE A 219 -15.28 20.16 -6.24
N ARG A 220 -14.77 21.31 -5.80
CA ARG A 220 -14.90 22.53 -6.59
C ARG A 220 -14.03 22.41 -7.84
N PRO A 221 -14.60 22.55 -9.05
CA PRO A 221 -13.81 22.51 -10.26
C PRO A 221 -12.74 23.61 -10.25
N SER A 222 -11.54 23.25 -10.68
CA SER A 222 -10.44 24.19 -10.83
C SER A 222 -10.90 25.40 -11.63
N LYS A 223 -10.54 26.62 -11.18
CA LYS A 223 -10.80 27.87 -11.91
C LYS A 223 -9.89 28.06 -13.13
N ASP A 224 -9.22 27.01 -13.57
CA ASP A 224 -8.32 27.02 -14.73
C ASP A 224 -9.10 27.29 -16.01
N ARG A 225 -9.04 28.54 -16.44
CA ARG A 225 -9.74 29.02 -17.66
C ARG A 225 -9.16 28.38 -18.93
N GLU A 226 -7.86 28.14 -18.94
CA GLU A 226 -7.18 27.49 -20.07
C GLU A 226 -7.68 26.06 -20.25
N ARG A 227 -7.81 25.33 -19.17
CA ARG A 227 -8.36 23.97 -19.20
C ARG A 227 -9.80 23.93 -19.68
N LYS A 228 -10.64 24.88 -19.24
CA LYS A 228 -12.04 24.99 -19.70
C LYS A 228 -12.12 25.25 -21.19
N LEU A 229 -11.27 26.13 -21.73
CA LEU A 229 -11.20 26.42 -23.15
C LEU A 229 -10.70 25.21 -23.94
N LEU A 230 -9.62 24.57 -23.48
CA LEU A 230 -9.07 23.36 -24.12
C LEU A 230 -10.05 22.20 -24.07
N THR A 231 -10.75 22.00 -22.94
CA THR A 231 -11.79 20.97 -22.82
C THR A 231 -12.93 21.26 -23.81
N PHE A 232 -13.40 22.50 -23.92
CA PHE A 232 -14.41 22.88 -24.89
C PHE A 232 -13.97 22.64 -26.34
N ILE A 233 -12.73 22.99 -26.66
CA ILE A 233 -12.16 22.75 -28.00
C ILE A 233 -12.03 21.24 -28.25
N ALA A 234 -11.51 20.47 -27.26
CA ALA A 234 -11.35 19.04 -27.39
C ALA A 234 -12.71 18.34 -27.54
N GLU A 235 -13.73 18.71 -26.77
CA GLU A 235 -15.09 18.18 -26.92
C GLU A 235 -15.67 18.42 -28.30
N LYS A 236 -15.37 19.59 -28.89
CA LYS A 236 -15.83 19.96 -30.25
C LYS A 236 -15.04 19.24 -31.35
N VAL A 237 -13.76 18.95 -31.13
CA VAL A 237 -12.85 18.43 -32.16
C VAL A 237 -12.71 16.90 -32.05
N VAL A 238 -12.80 16.32 -30.84
CA VAL A 238 -12.47 14.90 -30.59
C VAL A 238 -13.72 14.01 -30.52
N ASN A 239 -14.89 14.54 -30.19
CA ASN A 239 -16.12 13.73 -30.12
C ASN A 239 -16.63 13.23 -31.49
N ASP A 240 -16.00 13.62 -32.59
CA ASP A 240 -16.25 13.09 -33.95
C ASP A 240 -15.27 11.97 -34.37
N THR A 241 -14.32 11.60 -33.54
CA THR A 241 -13.39 10.51 -33.88
C THR A 241 -13.96 9.17 -33.43
N LYS A 242 -14.35 8.36 -34.41
CA LYS A 242 -14.64 6.93 -34.21
C LYS A 242 -13.47 6.29 -33.45
N GLY A 243 -13.79 5.69 -32.30
CA GLY A 243 -12.82 5.23 -31.32
C GLY A 243 -11.63 4.47 -31.92
N VAL A 244 -10.44 4.93 -31.61
CA VAL A 244 -9.20 4.19 -31.88
C VAL A 244 -9.25 2.97 -30.96
N LYS A 245 -9.31 1.76 -31.55
CA LYS A 245 -9.11 0.55 -30.78
C LYS A 245 -7.67 0.56 -30.27
N PRO A 246 -7.45 0.41 -28.96
CA PRO A 246 -6.10 0.28 -28.45
C PRO A 246 -5.43 -0.91 -29.11
N ASP A 247 -4.21 -0.72 -29.61
CA ASP A 247 -3.37 -1.78 -30.12
C ASP A 247 -2.86 -2.56 -28.91
N PHE A 248 -3.31 -3.80 -28.75
CA PHE A 248 -2.88 -4.68 -27.68
C PHE A 248 -1.81 -5.63 -28.22
N ASP A 249 -0.62 -5.54 -27.66
CA ASP A 249 0.33 -6.63 -27.77
C ASP A 249 -0.27 -7.85 -27.06
N VAL A 250 -0.49 -8.91 -27.82
CA VAL A 250 -0.99 -10.16 -27.26
C VAL A 250 0.09 -10.74 -26.34
N PRO A 251 -0.21 -10.98 -25.04
CA PRO A 251 0.77 -11.54 -24.13
C PRO A 251 1.32 -12.87 -24.64
N VAL A 252 2.64 -12.97 -24.72
CA VAL A 252 3.30 -14.23 -25.12
C VAL A 252 3.36 -15.13 -23.88
N ILE A 253 2.64 -16.25 -23.92
CA ILE A 253 2.76 -17.29 -22.91
C ILE A 253 4.08 -18.02 -23.13
N PRO A 254 4.97 -18.12 -22.13
CA PRO A 254 6.22 -18.84 -22.29
C PRO A 254 5.97 -20.30 -22.69
N ASN A 255 6.60 -20.75 -23.77
CA ASN A 255 6.60 -22.16 -24.16
C ASN A 255 7.59 -22.90 -23.26
N VAL A 256 7.10 -23.83 -22.45
CA VAL A 256 7.91 -24.62 -21.51
C VAL A 256 7.73 -26.11 -21.77
N ASP A 257 8.76 -26.85 -21.47
CA ASP A 257 8.74 -28.31 -21.57
C ASP A 257 8.02 -28.86 -20.31
N GLU A 258 6.76 -29.22 -20.47
CA GLU A 258 5.90 -29.72 -19.38
C GLU A 258 6.42 -31.03 -18.77
N SER A 259 7.24 -31.80 -19.48
CA SER A 259 7.83 -33.04 -18.93
C SER A 259 8.71 -32.75 -17.72
N LYS A 260 9.29 -31.55 -17.65
CA LYS A 260 10.13 -31.12 -16.51
C LYS A 260 9.34 -30.91 -15.23
N VAL A 261 8.02 -30.72 -15.29
CA VAL A 261 7.19 -30.51 -14.10
C VAL A 261 7.19 -31.75 -13.20
N ALA A 262 7.20 -32.94 -13.78
CA ALA A 262 7.21 -34.21 -13.04
C ALA A 262 8.50 -34.40 -12.19
N GLU A 263 9.58 -33.72 -12.57
CA GLU A 263 10.87 -33.79 -11.90
C GLU A 263 11.03 -32.73 -10.78
N LEU A 264 10.12 -31.75 -10.72
CA LEU A 264 10.20 -30.66 -9.75
C LEU A 264 9.86 -31.17 -8.36
N LYS A 265 10.83 -31.02 -7.46
CA LYS A 265 10.63 -31.21 -6.03
C LYS A 265 10.75 -29.86 -5.34
N GLY A 266 9.65 -29.39 -4.78
CA GLY A 266 9.59 -28.12 -4.07
C GLY A 266 9.40 -28.28 -2.57
N THR A 267 9.26 -27.18 -1.90
CA THR A 267 9.01 -27.11 -0.45
C THR A 267 7.68 -27.74 -0.04
N LYS A 268 6.70 -27.85 -0.95
CA LYS A 268 5.44 -28.56 -0.67
C LYS A 268 5.67 -30.05 -0.45
N GLN A 269 6.45 -30.72 -1.31
CA GLN A 269 6.80 -32.12 -1.12
C GLN A 269 7.59 -32.33 0.16
N LEU A 270 8.53 -31.41 0.46
CA LEU A 270 9.28 -31.45 1.71
C LEU A 270 8.36 -31.30 2.94
N PHE A 271 7.36 -30.43 2.86
CA PHE A 271 6.35 -30.29 3.90
C PHE A 271 5.51 -31.56 4.09
N ASP A 272 5.07 -32.18 2.98
CA ASP A 272 4.29 -33.41 3.02
C ASP A 272 5.09 -34.58 3.61
N ASP A 273 6.38 -34.68 3.31
CA ASP A 273 7.27 -35.71 3.83
C ASP A 273 7.60 -35.53 5.32
N MET A 274 7.80 -34.28 5.76
CA MET A 274 8.25 -33.98 7.13
C MET A 274 7.11 -33.76 8.12
N GLY A 275 5.96 -33.26 7.64
CA GLY A 275 4.88 -32.74 8.45
C GLY A 275 5.18 -31.34 9.04
N ALA A 276 4.14 -30.68 9.53
CA ALA A 276 4.16 -29.26 9.89
C ALA A 276 5.24 -28.90 10.92
N GLU A 277 5.39 -29.69 11.98
CA GLU A 277 6.33 -29.38 13.07
C GLU A 277 7.80 -29.45 12.62
N LYS A 278 8.17 -30.49 11.90
CA LYS A 278 9.55 -30.66 11.41
C LYS A 278 9.87 -29.65 10.32
N PHE A 279 8.90 -29.35 9.46
CA PHE A 279 9.04 -28.35 8.42
C PHE A 279 9.24 -26.94 8.99
N SER A 280 8.50 -26.58 10.04
CA SER A 280 8.70 -25.32 10.76
C SER A 280 10.10 -25.19 11.35
N LYS A 281 10.61 -26.26 11.96
CA LYS A 281 11.99 -26.31 12.47
C LYS A 281 13.02 -26.23 11.34
N TRP A 282 12.74 -26.85 10.20
CA TRP A 282 13.59 -26.77 9.01
C TRP A 282 13.67 -25.33 8.50
N ILE A 283 12.53 -24.60 8.39
CA ILE A 283 12.51 -23.20 7.98
C ILE A 283 13.38 -22.33 8.90
N THR A 284 13.19 -22.46 10.20
CA THR A 284 13.93 -21.64 11.18
C THR A 284 15.42 -21.98 11.26
N GLY A 285 15.82 -23.17 10.78
CA GLY A 285 17.21 -23.60 10.70
C GLY A 285 17.93 -23.24 9.40
N GLN A 286 17.25 -22.56 8.46
CA GLN A 286 17.90 -22.17 7.21
C GLN A 286 18.84 -20.98 7.42
N GLU A 287 20.05 -21.09 6.87
CA GLU A 287 21.04 -20.01 6.86
C GLU A 287 20.90 -19.11 5.61
N LYS A 288 20.21 -19.62 4.57
CA LYS A 288 19.96 -18.87 3.33
C LYS A 288 18.67 -18.07 3.43
N LEU A 289 18.64 -16.94 2.74
CA LEU A 289 17.44 -16.16 2.56
C LEU A 289 16.38 -16.98 1.81
N LEU A 290 15.20 -17.09 2.41
CA LEU A 290 14.04 -17.73 1.80
C LEU A 290 13.15 -16.67 1.17
N ILE A 291 12.91 -16.78 -0.13
CA ILE A 291 12.15 -15.79 -0.90
C ILE A 291 10.79 -16.37 -1.27
N THR A 292 9.74 -15.62 -0.94
CA THR A 292 8.37 -15.89 -1.36
C THR A 292 7.97 -14.93 -2.48
N ASP A 293 7.47 -15.45 -3.60
CA ASP A 293 6.88 -14.65 -4.67
C ASP A 293 5.39 -14.41 -4.35
N THR A 294 4.98 -13.16 -4.35
CA THR A 294 3.59 -12.75 -4.05
C THR A 294 2.81 -12.33 -5.29
N THR A 295 3.36 -12.55 -6.50
CA THR A 295 2.80 -12.06 -7.76
C THR A 295 1.34 -12.50 -7.96
N MET A 296 1.04 -13.76 -7.64
CA MET A 296 -0.28 -14.33 -7.90
C MET A 296 -1.33 -14.02 -6.81
N ARG A 297 -0.96 -13.39 -5.71
CA ARG A 297 -1.91 -12.98 -4.68
C ARG A 297 -1.76 -11.50 -4.30
N ASP A 298 -0.81 -11.14 -3.44
CA ASP A 298 -0.74 -9.79 -2.89
C ASP A 298 -0.28 -8.77 -3.94
N ALA A 299 0.71 -9.11 -4.74
CA ALA A 299 1.20 -8.17 -5.75
C ALA A 299 0.16 -7.89 -6.83
N GLN A 300 -0.57 -8.91 -7.35
CA GLN A 300 -1.63 -8.65 -8.31
C GLN A 300 -2.80 -7.88 -7.71
N GLN A 301 -3.12 -8.12 -6.44
CA GLN A 301 -4.16 -7.39 -5.73
C GLN A 301 -3.76 -5.92 -5.50
N SER A 302 -2.54 -5.69 -5.05
CA SER A 302 -2.06 -4.37 -4.64
C SER A 302 -1.52 -3.52 -5.78
N LEU A 303 -1.00 -4.12 -6.85
CA LEU A 303 -0.34 -3.41 -7.95
C LEU A 303 -1.14 -3.45 -9.26
N MET A 304 -1.85 -4.55 -9.52
CA MET A 304 -2.57 -4.76 -10.78
C MET A 304 -4.09 -4.53 -10.64
N ALA A 305 -4.52 -3.86 -9.59
CA ALA A 305 -5.93 -3.54 -9.30
C ALA A 305 -6.85 -4.77 -9.42
N THR A 306 -6.37 -5.93 -8.98
CA THR A 306 -7.12 -7.21 -8.97
C THR A 306 -7.64 -7.66 -10.35
N ARG A 307 -6.91 -7.41 -11.42
CA ARG A 307 -7.37 -7.69 -12.79
C ARG A 307 -6.76 -8.93 -13.44
N VAL A 308 -6.04 -9.74 -12.67
CA VAL A 308 -5.51 -11.01 -13.14
C VAL A 308 -6.49 -12.11 -12.75
N ARG A 309 -7.11 -12.74 -13.74
CA ARG A 309 -8.08 -13.83 -13.52
C ARG A 309 -7.36 -15.13 -13.18
N SER A 310 -8.04 -16.03 -12.50
CA SER A 310 -7.54 -17.39 -12.19
C SER A 310 -7.06 -18.12 -13.45
N LEU A 311 -7.78 -18.00 -14.57
CA LEU A 311 -7.39 -18.56 -15.86
C LEU A 311 -6.05 -18.00 -16.39
N ASP A 312 -5.77 -16.72 -16.14
CA ASP A 312 -4.51 -16.09 -16.59
C ASP A 312 -3.34 -16.58 -15.73
N MET A 313 -3.57 -16.79 -14.42
CA MET A 313 -2.58 -17.40 -13.51
C MET A 313 -2.30 -18.86 -13.89
N GLU A 314 -3.33 -19.64 -14.19
CA GLU A 314 -3.19 -21.04 -14.64
C GLU A 314 -2.29 -21.16 -15.85
N LYS A 315 -2.47 -20.29 -16.85
CA LYS A 315 -1.66 -20.31 -18.10
C LYS A 315 -0.17 -20.12 -17.88
N ILE A 316 0.23 -19.39 -16.84
CA ILE A 316 1.64 -19.12 -16.53
C ILE A 316 2.18 -19.99 -15.39
N ALA A 317 1.34 -20.74 -14.69
CA ALA A 317 1.71 -21.48 -13.50
C ALA A 317 2.86 -22.46 -13.75
N THR A 318 2.79 -23.21 -14.85
CA THR A 318 3.84 -24.18 -15.23
C THR A 318 5.19 -23.50 -15.47
N ALA A 319 5.20 -22.41 -16.24
CA ALA A 319 6.40 -21.65 -16.50
C ALA A 319 6.98 -21.07 -15.20
N THR A 320 6.11 -20.53 -14.34
CA THR A 320 6.49 -19.99 -13.03
C THR A 320 7.13 -21.04 -12.16
N ALA A 321 6.56 -22.25 -12.09
CA ALA A 321 7.13 -23.36 -11.32
C ALA A 321 8.51 -23.80 -11.83
N ILE A 322 8.71 -23.84 -13.15
CA ILE A 322 9.98 -24.27 -13.75
C ILE A 322 11.09 -23.21 -13.54
N TYR A 323 10.79 -21.95 -13.84
CA TYR A 323 11.78 -20.87 -13.76
C TYR A 323 12.02 -20.38 -12.34
N GLY A 324 11.01 -20.44 -11.47
CA GLY A 324 11.09 -20.05 -10.08
C GLY A 324 11.35 -21.19 -9.10
N ARG A 325 11.86 -22.33 -9.54
CA ARG A 325 12.09 -23.53 -8.72
C ARG A 325 12.98 -23.32 -7.49
N ASP A 326 13.79 -22.27 -7.50
CA ASP A 326 14.70 -21.95 -6.41
C ASP A 326 14.03 -21.03 -5.34
N LEU A 327 12.79 -20.60 -5.57
CA LEU A 327 12.01 -19.83 -4.60
C LEU A 327 11.50 -20.76 -3.49
N PHE A 328 11.40 -20.19 -2.29
CA PHE A 328 10.88 -20.93 -1.13
C PHE A 328 9.39 -21.22 -1.29
N SER A 329 8.59 -20.24 -1.73
CA SER A 329 7.16 -20.42 -1.89
C SER A 329 6.55 -19.38 -2.84
N TYR A 330 5.33 -19.67 -3.28
CA TYR A 330 4.46 -18.77 -4.01
C TYR A 330 3.23 -18.48 -3.16
N GLU A 331 2.91 -17.21 -2.96
CA GLU A 331 1.68 -16.81 -2.30
C GLU A 331 0.52 -16.89 -3.29
N MET A 332 -0.36 -17.85 -3.10
CA MET A 332 -1.49 -18.11 -4.00
C MET A 332 -2.83 -17.70 -3.40
N TRP A 333 -2.90 -17.53 -2.09
CA TRP A 333 -4.14 -17.27 -1.38
C TRP A 333 -3.90 -16.42 -0.12
N GLY A 334 -4.91 -15.60 0.23
CA GLY A 334 -4.98 -14.82 1.45
C GLY A 334 -6.43 -14.40 1.72
N GLY A 335 -6.73 -13.82 2.88
CA GLY A 335 -8.09 -13.43 3.24
C GLY A 335 -8.80 -12.57 2.19
N ALA A 336 -8.07 -11.61 1.61
CA ALA A 336 -8.61 -10.73 0.58
C ALA A 336 -8.85 -11.41 -0.79
N THR A 337 -8.36 -12.63 -1.01
CA THR A 337 -8.60 -13.36 -2.27
C THR A 337 -10.08 -13.60 -2.52
N PHE A 338 -10.84 -13.80 -1.46
CA PHE A 338 -12.29 -13.96 -1.53
C PHE A 338 -12.98 -12.71 -2.09
N ASP A 339 -12.61 -11.53 -1.59
CA ASP A 339 -13.11 -10.26 -2.10
C ASP A 339 -12.71 -10.02 -3.55
N VAL A 340 -11.48 -10.37 -3.91
CA VAL A 340 -10.97 -10.23 -5.28
C VAL A 340 -11.78 -11.09 -6.24
N ALA A 341 -11.93 -12.37 -5.96
CA ALA A 341 -12.66 -13.30 -6.81
C ALA A 341 -14.14 -12.92 -6.94
N TYR A 342 -14.83 -12.77 -5.83
CA TYR A 342 -16.28 -12.51 -5.86
C TYR A 342 -16.66 -11.10 -6.26
N ARG A 343 -15.98 -10.09 -5.72
CA ARG A 343 -16.38 -8.69 -5.86
C ARG A 343 -15.89 -8.06 -7.14
N PHE A 344 -14.64 -8.33 -7.52
CA PHE A 344 -13.99 -7.67 -8.65
C PHE A 344 -13.94 -8.54 -9.90
N LEU A 345 -13.49 -9.78 -9.79
CA LEU A 345 -13.37 -10.69 -10.94
C LEU A 345 -14.66 -11.39 -11.28
N LYS A 346 -15.55 -11.58 -10.30
CA LYS A 346 -16.83 -12.32 -10.45
C LYS A 346 -16.63 -13.77 -10.91
N GLU A 347 -15.60 -14.41 -10.35
CA GLU A 347 -15.24 -15.81 -10.56
C GLU A 347 -15.75 -16.72 -9.42
#